data_f711000f950b794afd3485506ca3ebed
#
_entry.id   f711000f950b794afd3485506ca3ebed
#
_cell.length_a   1.000
_cell.length_b   1.000
_cell.length_c   1.000
_cell.angle_alpha   90.00
_cell.angle_beta   90.00
_cell.angle_gamma   90.00
#
_symmetry.space_group_name_H-M   'P 1'
#
loop_
_entity.id
_entity.type
_entity.pdbx_description
1 polymer ?
#
loop_
_entity_poly.entity_id
_entity_poly.type
_entity_poly.pdbx_seq_one_letter_code
_entity_poly.pdbx_strand_id
1 'polypeptide(L)'
;MIVAFVSGNCSIGKTTVACNLAYLLKDTFDVSFFDCDIEKTDATVFLPSKWIEEKEIVISVPKIDRSQCNHCLNCVRICQFGVFLDFKNTIITLPERCAGCGYCSSFCTRHAIDYKPFVLGTIKKGSYKNLTVIESRINSTAVKADSLLFNTHSLLNPLGLNVVDCAPLISEYHFCSALDPDFFVIVTNGSFVEIKNFLAIVQQIQEMNRPFGIVINKAKTEKSFIEDYCQNNNLPILGILPFEEDVVSGKTSAYKLVTYSDKWQALYKNLWQRILEEVSQ
;
A
#
# COMPACT_ATOMS: atom_id res chain seq x y z
N MET A 1 11.79 -11.02 6.47
CA MET A 1 11.43 -9.78 7.19
C MET A 1 10.60 -8.89 6.26
N ILE A 2 9.52 -8.30 6.76
CA ILE A 2 8.62 -7.40 6.01
C ILE A 2 8.61 -6.03 6.70
N VAL A 3 9.08 -4.99 5.99
CA VAL A 3 9.08 -3.60 6.46
C VAL A 3 8.10 -2.80 5.61
N ALA A 4 7.00 -2.34 6.22
CA ALA A 4 5.94 -1.60 5.54
C ALA A 4 6.06 -0.10 5.78
N PHE A 5 6.11 0.68 4.70
CA PHE A 5 6.12 2.13 4.74
C PHE A 5 4.71 2.66 4.58
N VAL A 6 4.28 3.47 5.54
CA VAL A 6 2.93 4.03 5.62
C VAL A 6 2.96 5.53 5.82
N SER A 7 1.91 6.22 5.44
CA SER A 7 1.77 7.65 5.66
C SER A 7 0.30 8.08 5.76
N GLY A 8 0.05 9.21 6.39
CA GLY A 8 -1.30 9.78 6.52
C GLY A 8 -1.81 10.46 5.26
N ASN A 9 -0.92 10.91 4.39
CA ASN A 9 -1.27 11.64 3.17
C ASN A 9 -0.39 11.24 2.00
N CYS A 10 -0.86 11.53 0.79
CA CYS A 10 -0.05 11.46 -0.42
C CYS A 10 1.05 12.55 -0.43
N SER A 11 2.06 12.40 -1.25
CA SER A 11 3.11 13.41 -1.51
C SER A 11 4.05 13.75 -0.34
N ILE A 12 4.01 13.01 0.76
CA ILE A 12 4.96 13.12 1.89
C ILE A 12 6.35 12.61 1.52
N GLY A 13 6.43 11.78 0.49
CA GLY A 13 7.66 11.15 0.02
C GLY A 13 7.89 9.73 0.59
N LYS A 14 6.83 9.05 1.00
CA LYS A 14 6.84 7.66 1.46
C LYS A 14 7.57 6.75 0.45
N THR A 15 7.11 6.73 -0.81
CA THR A 15 7.73 5.99 -1.92
C THR A 15 9.22 6.34 -2.09
N THR A 16 9.58 7.63 -1.97
CA THR A 16 10.98 8.08 -2.03
C THR A 16 11.81 7.42 -0.93
N VAL A 17 11.30 7.41 0.30
CA VAL A 17 12.01 6.81 1.45
C VAL A 17 12.14 5.30 1.26
N ALA A 18 11.06 4.61 0.93
CA ALA A 18 11.03 3.17 0.74
C ALA A 18 11.96 2.71 -0.41
N CYS A 19 11.88 3.36 -1.58
CA CYS A 19 12.72 3.03 -2.74
C CYS A 19 14.22 3.25 -2.47
N ASN A 20 14.59 4.35 -1.81
CA ASN A 20 15.98 4.62 -1.49
C ASN A 20 16.55 3.63 -0.46
N LEU A 21 15.75 3.23 0.53
CA LEU A 21 16.17 2.20 1.48
C LEU A 21 16.37 0.86 0.77
N ALA A 22 15.39 0.42 -0.03
CA ALA A 22 15.51 -0.82 -0.81
C ALA A 22 16.74 -0.78 -1.72
N TYR A 23 16.96 0.34 -2.40
CA TYR A 23 18.12 0.51 -3.28
C TYR A 23 19.44 0.47 -2.53
N LEU A 24 19.53 1.03 -1.33
CA LEU A 24 20.73 0.96 -0.49
C LEU A 24 21.07 -0.49 -0.11
N LEU A 25 20.04 -1.27 0.23
CA LEU A 25 20.21 -2.60 0.80
C LEU A 25 20.35 -3.73 -0.23
N LYS A 26 20.08 -3.47 -1.52
CA LYS A 26 20.02 -4.45 -2.60
C LYS A 26 21.28 -5.31 -2.84
N ASP A 27 22.44 -4.81 -2.42
CA ASP A 27 23.70 -5.53 -2.61
C ASP A 27 24.15 -6.27 -1.34
N THR A 28 23.44 -6.06 -0.22
CA THR A 28 23.71 -6.69 1.08
C THR A 28 22.66 -7.76 1.44
N PHE A 29 21.42 -7.55 1.01
CA PHE A 29 20.28 -8.43 1.28
C PHE A 29 19.62 -8.86 -0.03
N ASP A 30 18.92 -10.00 0.01
CA ASP A 30 17.96 -10.37 -1.05
C ASP A 30 16.69 -9.54 -0.84
N VAL A 31 16.60 -8.41 -1.58
CA VAL A 31 15.55 -7.41 -1.39
C VAL A 31 14.47 -7.54 -2.45
N SER A 32 13.23 -7.69 -2.00
CA SER A 32 12.03 -7.55 -2.81
C SER A 32 11.31 -6.25 -2.46
N PHE A 33 11.08 -5.39 -3.45
CA PHE A 33 10.33 -4.15 -3.31
C PHE A 33 8.90 -4.34 -3.83
N PHE A 34 7.93 -3.99 -3.02
CA PHE A 34 6.51 -4.07 -3.35
C PHE A 34 5.90 -2.68 -3.44
N ASP A 35 5.47 -2.29 -4.63
CA ASP A 35 4.62 -1.13 -4.83
C ASP A 35 3.16 -1.55 -4.65
N CYS A 36 2.64 -1.20 -3.48
CA CYS A 36 1.30 -1.50 -3.03
C CYS A 36 0.42 -0.25 -2.90
N ASP A 37 0.82 0.89 -3.47
CA ASP A 37 -0.07 2.01 -3.70
C ASP A 37 -0.89 1.72 -4.97
N ILE A 38 -1.86 0.79 -4.84
CA ILE A 38 -2.58 0.17 -5.95
C ILE A 38 -3.34 1.12 -6.86
N GLU A 39 -3.68 2.31 -6.37
CA GLU A 39 -4.34 3.35 -7.15
C GLU A 39 -3.33 4.21 -7.91
N LYS A 40 -2.13 4.39 -7.34
CA LYS A 40 -1.10 5.27 -7.86
C LYS A 40 0.29 4.66 -7.74
N THR A 41 0.62 3.78 -8.67
CA THR A 41 1.92 3.14 -8.73
C THR A 41 2.98 4.10 -9.28
N ASP A 42 3.80 4.65 -8.41
CA ASP A 42 4.87 5.62 -8.75
C ASP A 42 6.28 5.01 -8.63
N ALA A 43 6.42 3.82 -8.05
CA ALA A 43 7.74 3.23 -7.77
C ALA A 43 8.56 2.93 -9.02
N THR A 44 7.93 2.69 -10.17
CA THR A 44 8.64 2.48 -11.45
C THR A 44 9.44 3.68 -11.91
N VAL A 45 9.05 4.90 -11.48
CA VAL A 45 9.82 6.12 -11.72
C VAL A 45 11.13 6.09 -10.94
N PHE A 46 11.13 5.51 -9.72
CA PHE A 46 12.29 5.37 -8.85
C PHE A 46 13.14 4.15 -9.21
N LEU A 47 12.48 3.05 -9.53
CA LEU A 47 13.06 1.74 -9.83
C LEU A 47 12.61 1.30 -11.24
N PRO A 48 13.23 1.84 -12.31
CA PRO A 48 12.83 1.53 -13.70
C PRO A 48 13.11 0.06 -14.02
N SER A 49 12.12 -0.78 -13.77
CA SER A 49 12.21 -2.23 -13.76
C SER A 49 11.99 -2.83 -15.14
N LYS A 50 12.70 -3.92 -15.41
CA LYS A 50 12.39 -4.81 -16.54
C LYS A 50 11.36 -5.82 -16.07
N TRP A 51 10.14 -5.73 -16.61
CA TRP A 51 9.06 -6.64 -16.29
C TRP A 51 9.34 -8.02 -16.92
N ILE A 52 9.17 -9.07 -16.13
CA ILE A 52 9.41 -10.47 -16.49
C ILE A 52 8.08 -11.20 -16.57
N GLU A 53 7.14 -10.86 -15.69
CA GLU A 53 5.85 -11.50 -15.57
C GLU A 53 4.77 -10.45 -15.31
N GLU A 54 3.61 -10.62 -15.93
CA GLU A 54 2.40 -9.85 -15.67
C GLU A 54 1.23 -10.81 -15.53
N LYS A 55 0.49 -10.71 -14.41
CA LYS A 55 -0.64 -11.57 -14.09
C LYS A 55 -1.88 -10.73 -13.83
N GLU A 56 -2.95 -11.01 -14.56
CA GLU A 56 -4.27 -10.46 -14.23
C GLU A 56 -4.88 -11.19 -13.04
N ILE A 57 -5.42 -10.43 -12.11
CA ILE A 57 -6.18 -10.94 -10.97
C ILE A 57 -7.65 -10.85 -11.32
N VAL A 58 -8.26 -12.02 -11.47
CA VAL A 58 -9.65 -12.15 -11.93
C VAL A 58 -10.51 -12.65 -10.77
N ILE A 59 -11.65 -11.99 -10.56
CA ILE A 59 -12.69 -12.43 -9.64
C ILE A 59 -13.96 -12.81 -10.40
N SER A 60 -14.79 -13.67 -9.81
CA SER A 60 -16.10 -14.01 -10.34
C SER A 60 -17.14 -13.03 -9.82
N VAL A 61 -17.77 -12.28 -10.73
CA VAL A 61 -18.81 -11.30 -10.38
C VAL A 61 -20.17 -11.75 -10.87
N PRO A 62 -21.28 -11.42 -10.16
CA PRO A 62 -22.61 -11.86 -10.52
C PRO A 62 -23.09 -11.24 -11.83
N LYS A 63 -23.78 -12.05 -12.61
CA LYS A 63 -24.52 -11.67 -13.82
C LYS A 63 -25.98 -12.15 -13.67
N ILE A 64 -26.93 -11.24 -13.77
CA ILE A 64 -28.35 -11.59 -13.63
C ILE A 64 -28.92 -12.05 -14.98
N ASP A 65 -29.51 -13.23 -15.00
CA ASP A 65 -30.37 -13.68 -16.09
C ASP A 65 -31.76 -13.06 -15.95
N ARG A 66 -32.05 -12.11 -16.83
CA ARG A 66 -33.30 -11.36 -16.82
C ARG A 66 -34.52 -12.22 -17.14
N SER A 67 -34.35 -13.34 -17.82
CA SER A 67 -35.43 -14.24 -18.18
C SER A 67 -35.95 -15.03 -16.97
N GLN A 68 -35.09 -15.31 -16.02
CA GLN A 68 -35.39 -16.05 -14.81
C GLN A 68 -35.70 -15.13 -13.60
N CYS A 69 -35.21 -13.88 -13.62
CA CYS A 69 -35.33 -12.93 -12.54
C CYS A 69 -36.78 -12.42 -12.38
N ASN A 70 -37.39 -12.67 -11.21
CA ASN A 70 -38.70 -12.16 -10.86
C ASN A 70 -38.66 -10.84 -10.05
N HIS A 71 -37.55 -10.17 -10.00
CA HIS A 71 -37.37 -8.88 -9.31
C HIS A 71 -37.70 -8.88 -7.80
N CYS A 72 -37.41 -9.98 -7.10
CA CYS A 72 -37.70 -10.10 -5.66
C CYS A 72 -36.79 -9.28 -4.74
N LEU A 73 -35.70 -8.70 -5.26
CA LEU A 73 -34.72 -7.83 -4.58
C LEU A 73 -33.89 -8.52 -3.48
N ASN A 74 -33.93 -9.83 -3.35
CA ASN A 74 -33.12 -10.53 -2.33
C ASN A 74 -31.63 -10.27 -2.49
N CYS A 75 -31.11 -10.29 -3.73
CA CYS A 75 -29.70 -9.99 -4.02
C CYS A 75 -29.30 -8.55 -3.66
N VAL A 76 -30.22 -7.59 -3.81
CA VAL A 76 -30.00 -6.19 -3.41
C VAL A 76 -29.90 -6.09 -1.89
N ARG A 77 -30.79 -6.75 -1.16
CA ARG A 77 -30.86 -6.71 0.32
C ARG A 77 -29.69 -7.41 1.00
N ILE A 78 -29.23 -8.55 0.44
CA ILE A 78 -28.15 -9.33 1.06
C ILE A 78 -26.77 -8.78 0.77
N CYS A 79 -26.61 -7.99 -0.29
CA CYS A 79 -25.30 -7.49 -0.70
C CYS A 79 -24.86 -6.29 0.12
N GLN A 80 -23.92 -6.53 1.06
CA GLN A 80 -23.34 -5.48 1.90
C GLN A 80 -22.45 -4.49 1.11
N PHE A 81 -22.06 -4.85 -0.12
CA PHE A 81 -21.15 -4.06 -0.97
C PHE A 81 -21.85 -3.19 -1.99
N GLY A 82 -23.19 -3.21 -2.01
CA GLY A 82 -23.97 -2.40 -2.95
C GLY A 82 -23.71 -2.76 -4.43
N VAL A 83 -23.46 -4.04 -4.72
CA VAL A 83 -23.22 -4.53 -6.09
C VAL A 83 -24.45 -4.39 -6.97
N PHE A 84 -25.63 -4.42 -6.39
CA PHE A 84 -26.90 -4.41 -7.12
C PHE A 84 -27.65 -3.12 -6.88
N LEU A 85 -28.03 -2.45 -7.97
CA LEU A 85 -28.90 -1.29 -7.94
C LEU A 85 -30.28 -1.68 -8.50
N ASP A 86 -31.32 -1.41 -7.73
CA ASP A 86 -32.69 -1.48 -8.21
C ASP A 86 -33.01 -0.25 -9.06
N PHE A 87 -33.29 -0.45 -10.34
CA PHE A 87 -33.64 0.63 -11.26
C PHE A 87 -34.87 0.27 -12.07
N LYS A 88 -36.01 0.88 -11.69
CA LYS A 88 -37.31 0.57 -12.26
C LYS A 88 -37.57 -0.94 -12.14
N ASN A 89 -37.82 -1.66 -13.19
CA ASN A 89 -38.11 -3.12 -13.17
C ASN A 89 -36.82 -3.93 -13.54
N THR A 90 -35.66 -3.42 -13.30
CA THR A 90 -34.39 -4.10 -13.64
C THR A 90 -33.37 -3.93 -12.53
N ILE A 91 -32.51 -4.93 -12.37
CA ILE A 91 -31.38 -4.85 -11.44
C ILE A 91 -30.10 -4.62 -12.25
N ILE A 92 -29.43 -3.52 -11.96
CA ILE A 92 -28.11 -3.19 -12.55
C ILE A 92 -27.04 -3.76 -11.62
N THR A 93 -26.06 -4.43 -12.20
CA THR A 93 -24.90 -4.96 -11.46
C THR A 93 -23.70 -4.04 -11.62
N LEU A 94 -23.07 -3.67 -10.50
CA LEU A 94 -21.81 -2.91 -10.42
C LEU A 94 -20.68 -3.88 -10.08
N PRO A 95 -20.02 -4.50 -11.08
CA PRO A 95 -19.01 -5.54 -10.84
C PRO A 95 -17.81 -5.03 -10.05
N GLU A 96 -17.44 -3.76 -10.20
CA GLU A 96 -16.34 -3.10 -9.49
C GLU A 96 -16.51 -3.06 -7.96
N ARG A 97 -17.74 -3.25 -7.47
CA ARG A 97 -18.05 -3.32 -6.02
C ARG A 97 -18.06 -4.74 -5.48
N CYS A 98 -17.92 -5.74 -6.35
CA CYS A 98 -18.10 -7.13 -5.94
C CYS A 98 -16.85 -7.66 -5.18
N ALA A 99 -17.12 -8.29 -4.03
CA ALA A 99 -16.08 -8.98 -3.25
C ALA A 99 -15.93 -10.48 -3.63
N GLY A 100 -16.71 -10.99 -4.58
CA GLY A 100 -16.65 -12.41 -4.98
C GLY A 100 -17.21 -13.40 -3.95
N CYS A 101 -17.95 -12.96 -2.92
CA CYS A 101 -18.38 -13.80 -1.79
C CYS A 101 -19.46 -14.85 -2.11
N GLY A 102 -20.18 -14.72 -3.25
CA GLY A 102 -21.15 -15.72 -3.70
C GLY A 102 -22.54 -15.70 -3.03
N TYR A 103 -22.74 -14.97 -1.93
CA TYR A 103 -24.01 -14.99 -1.18
C TYR A 103 -25.25 -14.64 -2.02
N CYS A 104 -25.13 -13.72 -2.98
CA CYS A 104 -26.25 -13.31 -3.81
C CYS A 104 -26.88 -14.46 -4.60
N SER A 105 -26.06 -15.39 -5.10
CA SER A 105 -26.53 -16.57 -5.83
C SER A 105 -27.21 -17.58 -4.89
N SER A 106 -26.63 -17.80 -3.68
CA SER A 106 -27.21 -18.72 -2.69
C SER A 106 -28.59 -18.28 -2.19
N PHE A 107 -28.86 -16.97 -2.16
CA PHE A 107 -30.16 -16.42 -1.75
C PHE A 107 -31.12 -16.16 -2.91
N CYS A 108 -30.72 -16.49 -4.16
CA CYS A 108 -31.60 -16.34 -5.31
C CYS A 108 -32.54 -17.55 -5.48
N THR A 109 -33.76 -17.45 -5.04
CA THR A 109 -34.75 -18.53 -5.13
C THR A 109 -35.14 -18.90 -6.56
N ARG A 110 -34.80 -18.05 -7.53
CA ARG A 110 -35.06 -18.29 -8.97
C ARG A 110 -33.80 -18.78 -9.73
N HIS A 111 -32.67 -18.93 -9.02
CA HIS A 111 -31.38 -19.28 -9.63
C HIS A 111 -31.02 -18.39 -10.84
N ALA A 112 -31.42 -17.13 -10.79
CA ALA A 112 -31.24 -16.15 -11.86
C ALA A 112 -29.90 -15.45 -11.82
N ILE A 113 -28.93 -15.93 -11.02
CA ILE A 113 -27.61 -15.31 -10.86
C ILE A 113 -26.54 -16.30 -11.29
N ASP A 114 -25.94 -16.01 -12.43
CA ASP A 114 -24.72 -16.63 -12.92
C ASP A 114 -23.49 -15.77 -12.57
N TYR A 115 -22.30 -16.25 -12.91
CA TYR A 115 -21.04 -15.55 -12.72
C TYR A 115 -20.33 -15.31 -14.04
N LYS A 116 -19.64 -14.18 -14.11
CA LYS A 116 -18.72 -13.87 -15.19
C LYS A 116 -17.37 -13.43 -14.63
N PRO A 117 -16.25 -13.65 -15.36
CA PRO A 117 -14.96 -13.14 -14.97
C PRO A 117 -14.95 -11.61 -15.02
N PHE A 118 -14.23 -11.01 -14.07
CA PHE A 118 -13.97 -9.57 -14.00
C PHE A 118 -12.51 -9.37 -13.59
N VAL A 119 -11.75 -8.65 -14.40
CA VAL A 119 -10.36 -8.32 -14.11
C VAL A 119 -10.33 -7.23 -13.07
N LEU A 120 -9.93 -7.59 -11.85
CA LEU A 120 -9.84 -6.70 -10.71
C LEU A 120 -8.62 -5.79 -10.81
N GLY A 121 -7.50 -6.34 -11.26
CA GLY A 121 -6.24 -5.63 -11.35
C GLY A 121 -5.15 -6.48 -11.96
N THR A 122 -3.92 -5.98 -11.90
CA THR A 122 -2.73 -6.67 -12.40
C THR A 122 -1.63 -6.67 -11.35
N ILE A 123 -0.84 -7.72 -11.34
CA ILE A 123 0.42 -7.80 -10.61
C ILE A 123 1.54 -7.99 -11.61
N LYS A 124 2.54 -7.12 -11.58
CA LYS A 124 3.75 -7.23 -12.38
C LYS A 124 4.92 -7.61 -11.50
N LYS A 125 5.72 -8.54 -11.95
CA LYS A 125 7.00 -8.90 -11.34
C LYS A 125 8.12 -8.63 -12.30
N GLY A 126 9.14 -7.97 -11.82
CA GLY A 126 10.30 -7.60 -12.62
C GLY A 126 11.55 -7.46 -11.78
N SER A 127 12.58 -6.90 -12.36
CA SER A 127 13.85 -6.66 -11.68
C SER A 127 14.43 -5.30 -12.05
N TYR A 128 15.07 -4.69 -11.08
CA TYR A 128 15.92 -3.51 -11.27
C TYR A 128 17.23 -3.72 -10.55
N LYS A 129 18.31 -3.93 -11.32
CA LYS A 129 19.61 -4.37 -10.79
C LYS A 129 19.45 -5.64 -9.94
N ASN A 130 19.87 -5.62 -8.66
CA ASN A 130 19.75 -6.74 -7.72
C ASN A 130 18.44 -6.72 -6.90
N LEU A 131 17.46 -5.88 -7.29
CA LEU A 131 16.14 -5.84 -6.64
C LEU A 131 15.14 -6.67 -7.44
N THR A 132 14.35 -7.47 -6.76
CA THR A 132 13.05 -7.92 -7.28
C THR A 132 12.02 -6.81 -7.06
N VAL A 133 11.25 -6.45 -8.08
CA VAL A 133 10.23 -5.40 -7.99
C VAL A 133 8.88 -5.99 -8.34
N ILE A 134 7.93 -5.79 -7.44
CA ILE A 134 6.53 -6.21 -7.60
C ILE A 134 5.66 -4.95 -7.58
N GLU A 135 4.84 -4.78 -8.62
CA GLU A 135 3.85 -3.71 -8.73
C GLU A 135 2.46 -4.33 -8.72
N SER A 136 1.60 -3.87 -7.82
CA SER A 136 0.22 -4.29 -7.75
C SER A 136 -0.68 -3.10 -8.08
N ARG A 137 -1.49 -3.22 -9.15
CA ARG A 137 -2.34 -2.15 -9.64
C ARG A 137 -3.78 -2.59 -9.77
N ILE A 138 -4.69 -1.79 -9.23
CA ILE A 138 -6.12 -1.99 -9.40
C ILE A 138 -6.61 -1.35 -10.70
N ASN A 139 -7.46 -2.05 -11.46
CA ASN A 139 -7.96 -1.55 -12.75
C ASN A 139 -9.21 -0.68 -12.64
N SER A 140 -9.85 -0.66 -11.48
CA SER A 140 -11.06 0.11 -11.23
C SER A 140 -11.01 0.70 -9.83
N THR A 141 -11.89 1.66 -9.53
CA THR A 141 -12.18 2.13 -8.17
C THR A 141 -12.90 1.03 -7.36
N ALA A 142 -12.51 -0.22 -7.54
CA ALA A 142 -13.10 -1.36 -6.88
C ALA A 142 -12.97 -1.20 -5.37
N VAL A 143 -14.08 -1.36 -4.69
CA VAL A 143 -14.18 -1.20 -3.25
C VAL A 143 -13.41 -2.29 -2.50
N LYS A 144 -12.91 -3.34 -3.19
CA LYS A 144 -12.24 -4.46 -2.54
C LYS A 144 -11.01 -4.94 -3.30
N ALA A 145 -9.88 -4.66 -2.70
CA ALA A 145 -8.58 -5.11 -3.17
C ALA A 145 -8.13 -6.46 -2.54
N ASP A 146 -8.99 -7.11 -1.73
CA ASP A 146 -8.60 -8.29 -0.94
C ASP A 146 -7.96 -9.41 -1.77
N SER A 147 -8.55 -9.71 -2.95
CA SER A 147 -7.99 -10.73 -3.84
C SER A 147 -6.65 -10.30 -4.46
N LEU A 148 -6.48 -9.02 -4.75
CA LEU A 148 -5.21 -8.48 -5.23
C LEU A 148 -4.13 -8.59 -4.15
N LEU A 149 -4.48 -8.25 -2.92
CA LEU A 149 -3.65 -8.37 -1.73
C LEU A 149 -3.18 -9.78 -1.47
N PHE A 150 -4.12 -10.70 -1.44
CA PHE A 150 -3.81 -12.11 -1.21
C PHE A 150 -2.83 -12.66 -2.23
N ASN A 151 -3.02 -12.30 -3.51
CA ASN A 151 -2.09 -12.70 -4.56
C ASN A 151 -0.72 -12.00 -4.41
N THR A 152 -0.69 -10.73 -4.00
CA THR A 152 0.56 -9.99 -3.74
C THR A 152 1.31 -10.60 -2.55
N HIS A 153 0.59 -10.96 -1.47
CA HIS A 153 1.17 -11.62 -0.30
C HIS A 153 1.89 -12.93 -0.66
N SER A 154 1.34 -13.71 -1.59
CA SER A 154 1.96 -14.97 -2.03
C SER A 154 3.32 -14.80 -2.73
N LEU A 155 3.70 -13.57 -3.10
CA LEU A 155 4.98 -13.23 -3.73
C LEU A 155 6.04 -12.76 -2.73
N LEU A 156 5.70 -12.61 -1.44
CA LEU A 156 6.66 -12.24 -0.41
C LEU A 156 7.80 -13.26 -0.35
N ASN A 157 9.02 -12.76 -0.25
CA ASN A 157 10.19 -13.61 -0.08
C ASN A 157 10.36 -13.95 1.42
N PRO A 158 10.13 -15.20 1.84
CA PRO A 158 10.18 -15.57 3.26
C PRO A 158 11.60 -15.52 3.83
N LEU A 159 12.62 -15.62 3.00
CA LEU A 159 14.03 -15.62 3.43
C LEU A 159 14.72 -14.26 3.21
N GLY A 160 14.09 -13.36 2.48
CA GLY A 160 14.64 -12.06 2.14
C GLY A 160 14.07 -10.90 2.94
N LEU A 161 14.46 -9.70 2.52
CA LEU A 161 13.91 -8.44 3.01
C LEU A 161 12.82 -7.97 2.03
N ASN A 162 11.60 -7.85 2.51
CA ASN A 162 10.49 -7.30 1.74
C ASN A 162 10.25 -5.85 2.19
N VAL A 163 10.49 -4.91 1.29
CA VAL A 163 10.21 -3.47 1.49
C VAL A 163 8.90 -3.15 0.80
N VAL A 164 7.89 -2.76 1.56
CA VAL A 164 6.54 -2.55 1.06
C VAL A 164 6.16 -1.08 1.11
N ASP A 165 5.91 -0.48 -0.04
CA ASP A 165 5.37 0.87 -0.18
C ASP A 165 3.84 0.81 -0.22
N CYS A 166 3.18 1.21 0.86
CA CYS A 166 1.75 1.05 1.04
C CYS A 166 0.96 2.27 0.58
N ALA A 167 -0.31 2.11 0.22
CA ALA A 167 -1.24 3.23 0.10
C ALA A 167 -1.35 4.01 1.43
N PRO A 168 -1.74 5.28 1.41
CA PRO A 168 -2.02 6.03 2.64
C PRO A 168 -3.08 5.31 3.49
N LEU A 169 -2.81 5.10 4.80
CA LEU A 169 -3.68 4.30 5.68
C LEU A 169 -5.09 4.89 5.94
N ILE A 170 -5.32 6.13 5.51
CA ILE A 170 -6.63 6.79 5.64
C ILE A 170 -7.60 6.36 4.51
N SER A 171 -7.10 5.74 3.46
CA SER A 171 -7.95 5.05 2.49
C SER A 171 -8.59 3.82 3.14
N GLU A 172 -9.82 3.48 2.76
CA GLU A 172 -10.59 2.34 3.28
C GLU A 172 -9.88 0.97 3.09
N TYR A 173 -8.71 0.97 2.49
CA TYR A 173 -7.91 -0.20 2.17
C TYR A 173 -6.82 -0.40 3.22
N HIS A 174 -7.09 -1.25 4.20
CA HIS A 174 -6.09 -1.76 5.14
C HIS A 174 -5.07 -2.69 4.44
N PHE A 175 -4.55 -2.23 3.29
CA PHE A 175 -3.71 -3.03 2.41
C PHE A 175 -2.45 -3.52 3.12
N CYS A 176 -1.85 -2.68 3.96
CA CYS A 176 -0.61 -3.03 4.63
C CYS A 176 -0.81 -4.03 5.78
N SER A 177 -1.96 -4.00 6.47
CA SER A 177 -2.22 -4.94 7.55
C SER A 177 -2.40 -6.38 7.05
N ALA A 178 -2.91 -6.54 5.81
CA ALA A 178 -3.08 -7.87 5.21
C ALA A 178 -1.75 -8.52 4.78
N LEU A 179 -0.66 -7.75 4.67
CA LEU A 179 0.69 -8.28 4.41
C LEU A 179 1.42 -8.72 5.68
N ASP A 180 0.80 -8.52 6.84
CA ASP A 180 1.32 -8.91 8.15
C ASP A 180 2.78 -8.45 8.42
N PRO A 181 3.09 -7.12 8.32
CA PRO A 181 4.45 -6.64 8.42
C PRO A 181 5.09 -6.93 9.78
N ASP A 182 6.38 -7.22 9.75
CA ASP A 182 7.19 -7.34 10.97
C ASP A 182 7.45 -5.96 11.61
N PHE A 183 7.48 -4.89 10.78
CA PHE A 183 7.78 -3.53 11.23
C PHE A 183 7.10 -2.49 10.35
N PHE A 184 6.56 -1.44 10.97
CA PHE A 184 6.00 -0.29 10.27
C PHE A 184 6.92 0.93 10.33
N VAL A 185 7.15 1.57 9.18
CA VAL A 185 7.81 2.88 9.09
C VAL A 185 6.76 3.93 8.74
N ILE A 186 6.42 4.77 9.71
CA ILE A 186 5.48 5.88 9.51
C ILE A 186 6.27 7.07 8.95
N VAL A 187 5.98 7.45 7.70
CA VAL A 187 6.61 8.61 7.08
C VAL A 187 5.70 9.82 7.20
N THR A 188 6.24 10.93 7.70
CA THR A 188 5.55 12.23 7.87
C THR A 188 6.47 13.38 7.45
N ASN A 189 5.91 14.54 7.09
CA ASN A 189 6.71 15.75 6.83
C ASN A 189 6.77 16.70 8.05
N GLY A 190 6.21 16.29 9.18
CA GLY A 190 6.21 17.06 10.40
C GLY A 190 5.25 18.26 10.42
N SER A 191 4.44 18.50 9.38
CA SER A 191 3.54 19.65 9.33
C SER A 191 2.34 19.49 10.28
N PHE A 192 1.86 20.60 10.84
CA PHE A 192 0.69 20.61 11.70
C PHE A 192 -0.58 20.06 11.02
N VAL A 193 -0.71 20.28 9.71
CA VAL A 193 -1.86 19.78 8.92
C VAL A 193 -1.95 18.25 8.95
N GLU A 194 -0.83 17.57 9.12
CA GLU A 194 -0.77 16.10 9.14
C GLU A 194 -1.01 15.47 10.50
N ILE A 195 -1.02 16.27 11.58
CA ILE A 195 -1.05 15.72 12.95
C ILE A 195 -2.24 14.77 13.16
N LYS A 196 -3.42 15.12 12.67
CA LYS A 196 -4.62 14.28 12.82
C LYS A 196 -4.45 12.91 12.18
N ASN A 197 -3.93 12.88 10.96
CA ASN A 197 -3.72 11.66 10.20
C ASN A 197 -2.57 10.83 10.79
N PHE A 198 -1.50 11.50 11.20
CA PHE A 198 -0.38 10.88 11.89
C PHE A 198 -0.83 10.17 13.18
N LEU A 199 -1.62 10.85 14.02
CA LEU A 199 -2.13 10.26 15.27
C LEU A 199 -3.05 9.05 15.00
N ALA A 200 -3.90 9.14 13.98
CA ALA A 200 -4.77 8.03 13.61
C ALA A 200 -3.97 6.79 13.17
N ILE A 201 -2.87 6.98 12.42
CA ILE A 201 -1.99 5.89 12.02
C ILE A 201 -1.27 5.27 13.23
N VAL A 202 -0.69 6.12 14.09
CA VAL A 202 -0.02 5.64 15.32
C VAL A 202 -0.98 4.77 16.13
N GLN A 203 -2.19 5.27 16.36
CA GLN A 203 -3.21 4.53 17.10
C GLN A 203 -3.54 3.18 16.42
N GLN A 204 -3.78 3.17 15.11
CA GLN A 204 -4.10 1.94 14.38
C GLN A 204 -2.99 0.89 14.49
N ILE A 205 -1.72 1.30 14.35
CA ILE A 205 -0.59 0.37 14.44
C ILE A 205 -0.42 -0.15 15.87
N GLN A 206 -0.63 0.71 16.88
CA GLN A 206 -0.62 0.30 18.28
C GLN A 206 -1.74 -0.71 18.59
N GLU A 207 -2.95 -0.51 18.06
CA GLU A 207 -4.06 -1.47 18.19
C GLU A 207 -3.76 -2.82 17.54
N MET A 208 -2.94 -2.83 16.48
CA MET A 208 -2.45 -4.06 15.83
C MET A 208 -1.34 -4.75 16.64
N ASN A 209 -0.84 -4.11 17.71
CA ASN A 209 0.28 -4.60 18.52
C ASN A 209 1.52 -4.94 17.68
N ARG A 210 1.86 -4.07 16.73
CA ARG A 210 3.03 -4.20 15.86
C ARG A 210 4.08 -3.13 16.15
N PRO A 211 5.38 -3.49 16.08
CA PRO A 211 6.45 -2.52 16.25
C PRO A 211 6.47 -1.53 15.10
N PHE A 212 6.81 -0.27 15.42
CA PHE A 212 6.89 0.80 14.43
C PHE A 212 7.90 1.86 14.81
N GLY A 213 8.27 2.68 13.84
CA GLY A 213 9.05 3.89 14.07
C GLY A 213 8.72 4.96 13.04
N ILE A 214 9.19 6.18 13.30
CA ILE A 214 8.79 7.39 12.59
C ILE A 214 9.97 7.96 11.80
N VAL A 215 9.73 8.28 10.55
CA VAL A 215 10.65 9.05 9.69
C VAL A 215 10.03 10.41 9.42
N ILE A 216 10.71 11.47 9.85
CA ILE A 216 10.34 12.85 9.52
C ILE A 216 11.06 13.21 8.23
N ASN A 217 10.32 13.23 7.12
CA ASN A 217 10.85 13.54 5.79
C ASN A 217 10.62 15.02 5.44
N LYS A 218 11.43 15.58 4.55
CA LYS A 218 11.36 17.00 4.17
C LYS A 218 11.45 17.95 5.37
N ALA A 219 12.24 17.57 6.36
CA ALA A 219 12.41 18.35 7.57
C ALA A 219 13.06 19.71 7.26
N LYS A 220 12.50 20.78 7.84
CA LYS A 220 13.07 22.13 7.80
C LYS A 220 14.05 22.31 8.96
N THR A 221 14.71 23.47 9.01
CA THR A 221 15.72 23.77 10.04
C THR A 221 15.11 23.84 11.45
N GLU A 222 13.84 24.23 11.55
CA GLU A 222 13.13 24.31 12.83
C GLU A 222 12.51 22.96 13.18
N LYS A 223 12.54 22.65 14.47
CA LYS A 223 11.93 21.44 15.01
C LYS A 223 10.42 21.42 14.74
N SER A 224 9.91 20.30 14.24
CA SER A 224 8.50 20.19 13.90
C SER A 224 7.64 19.85 15.11
N PHE A 225 6.35 20.20 15.05
CA PHE A 225 5.38 19.83 16.08
C PHE A 225 5.29 18.30 16.28
N ILE A 226 5.38 17.53 15.20
CA ILE A 226 5.35 16.05 15.28
C ILE A 226 6.61 15.51 15.97
N GLU A 227 7.76 16.15 15.76
CA GLU A 227 8.99 15.78 16.45
C GLU A 227 8.89 15.99 17.97
N ASP A 228 8.35 17.14 18.41
CA ASP A 228 8.08 17.40 19.82
C ASP A 228 7.07 16.40 20.38
N TYR A 229 6.01 16.11 19.65
CA TYR A 229 5.02 15.13 20.05
C TYR A 229 5.64 13.74 20.24
N CYS A 230 6.45 13.28 19.31
CA CYS A 230 7.13 11.99 19.41
C CYS A 230 8.03 11.91 20.63
N GLN A 231 8.82 12.96 20.91
CA GLN A 231 9.70 13.00 22.08
C GLN A 231 8.91 12.98 23.38
N ASN A 232 7.83 13.77 23.48
CA ASN A 232 7.01 13.84 24.70
C ASN A 232 6.23 12.55 24.98
N ASN A 233 5.98 11.73 23.96
CA ASN A 233 5.25 10.47 24.07
C ASN A 233 6.15 9.23 23.93
N ASN A 234 7.47 9.39 23.91
CA ASN A 234 8.45 8.31 23.76
C ASN A 234 8.23 7.46 22.51
N LEU A 235 7.80 8.07 21.40
CA LEU A 235 7.64 7.39 20.13
C LEU A 235 9.00 7.34 19.39
N PRO A 236 9.41 6.20 18.83
CA PRO A 236 10.73 6.04 18.22
C PRO A 236 10.86 6.82 16.91
N ILE A 237 11.76 7.83 16.88
CA ILE A 237 12.14 8.54 15.67
C ILE A 237 13.34 7.83 15.05
N LEU A 238 13.12 7.14 13.92
CA LEU A 238 14.15 6.40 13.18
C LEU A 238 15.10 7.30 12.42
N GLY A 239 14.62 8.46 11.96
CA GLY A 239 15.43 9.39 11.21
C GLY A 239 14.71 10.67 10.82
N ILE A 240 15.51 11.72 10.63
CA ILE A 240 15.05 13.02 10.14
C ILE A 240 15.77 13.28 8.82
N LEU A 241 15.01 13.29 7.73
CA LEU A 241 15.51 13.50 6.37
C LEU A 241 15.27 14.96 5.97
N PRO A 242 16.32 15.72 5.61
CA PRO A 242 16.20 17.15 5.37
C PRO A 242 15.42 17.47 4.09
N PHE A 243 14.79 18.63 4.06
CA PHE A 243 14.28 19.22 2.83
C PHE A 243 15.44 19.80 2.02
N GLU A 244 15.59 19.39 0.78
CA GLU A 244 16.57 19.93 -0.17
C GLU A 244 15.86 20.37 -1.45
N GLU A 245 16.00 21.65 -1.81
CA GLU A 245 15.35 22.24 -2.99
C GLU A 245 15.76 21.55 -4.29
N ASP A 246 17.01 21.15 -4.42
CA ASP A 246 17.54 20.48 -5.60
C ASP A 246 16.88 19.10 -5.82
N VAL A 247 16.46 18.43 -4.76
CA VAL A 247 15.69 17.18 -4.82
C VAL A 247 14.27 17.45 -5.29
N VAL A 248 13.63 18.49 -4.77
CA VAL A 248 12.24 18.82 -5.10
C VAL A 248 12.11 19.42 -6.49
N SER A 249 13.07 20.24 -6.91
CA SER A 249 13.09 20.87 -8.24
C SER A 249 13.43 19.91 -9.38
N GLY A 250 13.77 18.66 -9.08
CA GLY A 250 14.15 17.64 -10.05
C GLY A 250 15.56 17.86 -10.66
N LYS A 251 16.36 18.79 -10.12
CA LYS A 251 17.76 18.97 -10.52
C LYS A 251 18.61 17.77 -10.16
N THR A 252 18.24 17.07 -9.12
CA THR A 252 18.77 15.75 -8.75
C THR A 252 17.66 14.74 -8.85
N SER A 253 17.95 13.56 -9.39
CA SER A 253 16.95 12.51 -9.41
C SER A 253 16.68 12.07 -7.96
N ALA A 254 15.50 12.43 -7.42
CA ALA A 254 15.00 11.95 -6.12
C ALA A 254 15.04 10.42 -5.99
N TYR A 255 15.21 9.74 -7.11
CA TYR A 255 15.29 8.29 -7.25
C TYR A 255 16.51 7.64 -6.66
N LYS A 256 17.58 8.41 -6.43
CA LYS A 256 18.89 7.87 -6.05
C LYS A 256 19.59 8.76 -5.02
N LEU A 257 18.86 9.22 -4.02
CA LEU A 257 19.42 10.06 -2.96
C LEU A 257 20.64 9.41 -2.32
N VAL A 258 20.55 8.10 -2.08
CA VAL A 258 21.64 7.30 -1.49
C VAL A 258 22.88 7.18 -2.37
N THR A 259 22.80 7.51 -3.66
CA THR A 259 23.95 7.58 -4.59
C THR A 259 24.35 9.00 -4.93
N TYR A 260 23.54 9.99 -4.51
CA TYR A 260 23.79 11.39 -4.80
C TYR A 260 24.87 11.99 -3.89
N SER A 261 24.86 11.63 -2.60
CA SER A 261 25.87 12.09 -1.67
C SER A 261 26.08 11.13 -0.50
N ASP A 262 27.30 11.15 0.08
CA ASP A 262 27.63 10.39 1.29
C ASP A 262 26.73 10.75 2.47
N LYS A 263 26.27 12.01 2.56
CA LYS A 263 25.30 12.47 3.56
C LYS A 263 24.01 11.66 3.49
N TRP A 264 23.40 11.54 2.30
CA TRP A 264 22.18 10.78 2.12
C TRP A 264 22.39 9.29 2.37
N GLN A 265 23.52 8.75 1.90
CA GLN A 265 23.85 7.36 2.18
C GLN A 265 23.97 7.09 3.68
N ALA A 266 24.61 7.97 4.43
CA ALA A 266 24.74 7.85 5.89
C ALA A 266 23.38 7.94 6.60
N LEU A 267 22.49 8.86 6.19
CA LEU A 267 21.15 9.00 6.76
C LEU A 267 20.34 7.71 6.59
N TYR A 268 20.36 7.09 5.40
CA TYR A 268 19.64 5.84 5.16
C TYR A 268 20.28 4.62 5.81
N LYS A 269 21.61 4.58 5.98
CA LYS A 269 22.29 3.54 6.78
C LYS A 269 21.88 3.62 8.24
N ASN A 270 21.85 4.83 8.81
CA ASN A 270 21.40 5.04 10.18
C ASN A 270 19.92 4.68 10.35
N LEU A 271 19.06 5.03 9.36
CA LEU A 271 17.66 4.63 9.35
C LEU A 271 17.53 3.11 9.43
N TRP A 272 18.25 2.38 8.60
CA TRP A 272 18.23 0.92 8.62
C TRP A 272 18.69 0.34 9.94
N GLN A 273 19.79 0.86 10.49
CA GLN A 273 20.30 0.42 11.78
C GLN A 273 19.26 0.59 12.90
N ARG A 274 18.57 1.72 12.94
CA ARG A 274 17.50 1.96 13.93
C ARG A 274 16.29 1.04 13.72
N ILE A 275 15.91 0.73 12.48
CA ILE A 275 14.87 -0.28 12.23
C ILE A 275 15.26 -1.62 12.83
N LEU A 276 16.52 -2.07 12.66
CA LEU A 276 16.99 -3.33 13.25
C LEU A 276 17.00 -3.31 14.78
N GLU A 277 17.36 -2.20 15.39
CA GLU A 277 17.35 -2.01 16.85
C GLU A 277 15.91 -2.13 17.41
N GLU A 278 14.93 -1.48 16.78
CA GLU A 278 13.52 -1.53 17.20
C GLU A 278 12.86 -2.91 16.97
N VAL A 279 13.24 -3.61 15.91
CA VAL A 279 12.75 -4.99 15.64
C VAL A 279 13.31 -5.99 16.65
N SER A 280 14.46 -5.70 17.24
CA SER A 280 15.15 -6.64 18.17
C SER A 280 14.67 -6.50 19.61
N GLN A 281 13.85 -5.50 19.93
CA GLN A 281 13.24 -5.26 21.25
C GLN A 281 11.94 -6.05 21.42
#